data_f1ce9e30179c289f1bde0a6a226224de
#
_entry.id   f1ce9e30179c289f1bde0a6a226224de
#
_cell.length_a   1.000
_cell.length_b   1.000
_cell.length_c   1.000
_cell.angle_alpha   90.00
_cell.angle_beta   90.00
_cell.angle_gamma   90.00
#
_symmetry.space_group_name_H-M   'P 1'
#
loop_
_entity.id
_entity.type
_entity.pdbx_description
1 polymer ?
#
loop_
_entity_poly.entity_id
_entity_poly.type
_entity_poly.pdbx_seq_one_letter_code
_entity_poly.pdbx_strand_id
1 'polypeptide(L)'
;MVSTSRDIRTAIEAKWNEYLSKYGNLFSSDSISGTSPPSVFVGTYNYPKVNVGPMVPPIHGDTGILDAPERWTGKSLDEIVNYRLNLVRGIQKVPVNDPTGRYIENLQELAMSETATDSDIQFYKATSPVGLLDGYSAPFGPIGEIKSVKFSSSPSQRQIEKVYYDRDLLASDAVLKLYNSGIEISQIQKCFSIGMMGKKRKLVPTRWSITATDDIISQSLIDETLDYPLIDGTRVFHFGHMGNLFSVILFSHRWLYEMIEAWYSKGVLGFGSDHEDARGIDHPPEIAGAYFAAKLAVGEYLVRHQIQSGALILREIRPEYAIPVGVWQIREGVREAMKQKAVFADSFENALDVAAKPMSISTKEWLSNSSILKLMRQKRISDFF
;
A
#
# COMPACT_ATOMS: atom_id res chain seq x y z
N MET A 1 -11.49 -11.41 -3.41
CA MET A 1 -10.61 -12.16 -2.51
C MET A 1 -9.98 -13.28 -3.30
N VAL A 2 -8.68 -13.18 -3.54
CA VAL A 2 -7.91 -13.99 -4.50
C VAL A 2 -7.85 -15.48 -4.17
N SER A 3 -7.88 -15.84 -2.93
CA SER A 3 -8.02 -17.21 -2.46
C SER A 3 -9.07 -17.22 -1.34
N THR A 4 -9.61 -18.37 -1.02
CA THR A 4 -10.50 -18.41 0.14
C THR A 4 -9.70 -18.01 1.37
N SER A 5 -10.34 -17.38 2.36
CA SER A 5 -9.67 -17.06 3.63
C SER A 5 -8.99 -18.31 4.24
N ARG A 6 -9.46 -19.49 3.91
CA ARG A 6 -8.90 -20.80 4.32
C ARG A 6 -7.59 -21.11 3.58
N ASP A 7 -7.50 -20.85 2.26
CA ASP A 7 -6.29 -21.15 1.47
C ASP A 7 -5.16 -20.20 1.83
N ILE A 8 -5.48 -18.89 1.98
CA ILE A 8 -4.53 -17.89 2.47
C ILE A 8 -4.05 -18.26 3.88
N ARG A 9 -4.97 -18.64 4.75
CA ARG A 9 -4.65 -19.05 6.11
C ARG A 9 -3.68 -20.23 6.13
N THR A 10 -3.95 -21.27 5.33
CA THR A 10 -3.10 -22.46 5.24
C THR A 10 -1.71 -22.10 4.70
N ALA A 11 -1.61 -21.24 3.69
CA ALA A 11 -0.33 -20.79 3.15
C ALA A 11 0.48 -19.98 4.17
N ILE A 12 -0.18 -19.07 4.92
CA ILE A 12 0.46 -18.30 5.99
C ILE A 12 0.90 -19.23 7.13
N GLU A 13 0.06 -20.19 7.54
CA GLU A 13 0.40 -21.17 8.59
C GLU A 13 1.61 -22.01 8.19
N ALA A 14 1.69 -22.47 6.94
CA ALA A 14 2.84 -23.22 6.44
C ALA A 14 4.13 -22.41 6.50
N LYS A 15 4.12 -21.16 6.01
CA LYS A 15 5.27 -20.25 6.09
C LYS A 15 5.65 -19.90 7.52
N TRP A 16 4.67 -19.75 8.39
CA TRP A 16 4.91 -19.51 9.81
C TRP A 16 5.58 -20.69 10.49
N ASN A 17 5.14 -21.93 10.20
CA ASN A 17 5.76 -23.13 10.75
C ASN A 17 7.21 -23.29 10.26
N GLU A 18 7.51 -22.98 9.01
CA GLU A 18 8.87 -22.91 8.48
C GLU A 18 9.69 -21.87 9.25
N TYR A 19 9.13 -20.69 9.44
CA TYR A 19 9.78 -19.61 10.18
C TYR A 19 10.02 -19.95 11.65
N LEU A 20 9.04 -20.56 12.35
CA LEU A 20 9.20 -21.01 13.73
C LEU A 20 10.28 -22.08 13.86
N SER A 21 10.40 -22.99 12.89
CA SER A 21 11.48 -24.00 12.93
C SER A 21 12.86 -23.38 12.88
N LYS A 22 13.00 -22.26 12.19
CA LYS A 22 14.27 -21.53 12.00
C LYS A 22 14.59 -20.56 13.14
N TYR A 23 13.57 -19.87 13.65
CA TYR A 23 13.74 -18.73 14.57
C TYR A 23 12.96 -18.87 15.88
N GLY A 24 12.25 -19.97 16.10
CA GLY A 24 11.31 -20.14 17.23
C GLY A 24 11.91 -19.91 18.60
N ASN A 25 13.18 -20.23 18.78
CA ASN A 25 13.90 -19.99 20.05
C ASN A 25 14.04 -18.49 20.37
N LEU A 26 14.04 -17.61 19.36
CA LEU A 26 14.12 -16.16 19.56
C LEU A 26 12.79 -15.57 20.07
N PHE A 27 11.69 -16.28 19.89
CA PHE A 27 10.35 -15.85 20.31
C PHE A 27 9.86 -16.51 21.60
N SER A 28 10.63 -17.43 22.16
CA SER A 28 10.34 -18.02 23.47
C SER A 28 10.73 -17.12 24.65
N SER A 29 11.38 -15.99 24.38
CA SER A 29 11.79 -15.00 25.36
C SER A 29 10.69 -13.96 25.60
N ASP A 30 10.65 -13.44 26.82
CA ASP A 30 9.85 -12.27 27.20
C ASP A 30 10.54 -10.93 26.89
N SER A 31 11.67 -10.97 26.19
CA SER A 31 12.44 -9.80 25.78
C SER A 31 13.01 -9.98 24.38
N ILE A 32 13.12 -8.89 23.64
CA ILE A 32 13.73 -8.81 22.31
C ILE A 32 14.66 -7.60 22.27
N SER A 33 15.88 -7.84 21.78
CA SER A 33 16.84 -6.81 21.41
C SER A 33 17.11 -6.91 19.91
N GLY A 34 17.09 -5.78 19.21
CA GLY A 34 17.34 -5.73 17.77
C GLY A 34 17.29 -4.32 17.22
N THR A 35 17.66 -4.16 15.96
CA THR A 35 17.64 -2.87 15.30
C THR A 35 16.30 -2.69 14.57
N SER A 36 15.42 -1.83 15.08
CA SER A 36 14.10 -1.53 14.50
C SER A 36 14.24 -0.63 13.30
N PRO A 37 13.66 -0.97 12.12
CA PRO A 37 13.45 0.03 11.10
C PRO A 37 12.54 1.15 11.64
N PRO A 38 12.42 2.32 10.97
CA PRO A 38 11.45 3.37 11.32
C PRO A 38 10.02 2.88 11.14
N SER A 39 9.61 1.92 11.95
CA SER A 39 8.42 1.10 11.74
C SER A 39 7.55 1.05 12.98
N VAL A 40 6.35 1.60 12.83
CA VAL A 40 5.32 1.61 13.84
C VAL A 40 4.02 1.10 13.23
N PHE A 41 3.14 0.54 14.06
CA PHE A 41 1.81 0.18 13.61
C PHE A 41 0.74 0.67 14.57
N VAL A 42 -0.45 0.91 14.03
CA VAL A 42 -1.68 1.21 14.75
C VAL A 42 -2.76 0.24 14.28
N GLY A 43 -3.28 -0.57 15.20
CA GLY A 43 -4.29 -1.57 14.91
C GLY A 43 -5.68 -0.98 14.70
N THR A 44 -6.60 -1.80 14.17
CA THR A 44 -8.03 -1.44 13.97
C THR A 44 -8.94 -1.98 15.05
N TYR A 45 -8.55 -3.07 15.72
CA TYR A 45 -9.37 -3.72 16.72
C TYR A 45 -9.50 -2.89 18.01
N ASN A 46 -10.67 -2.99 18.66
CA ASN A 46 -11.02 -2.30 19.89
C ASN A 46 -11.11 -0.77 19.79
N TYR A 47 -11.30 -0.23 18.58
CA TYR A 47 -11.56 1.20 18.42
C TYR A 47 -12.65 1.68 19.42
N PRO A 48 -12.48 2.83 20.11
CA PRO A 48 -11.44 3.85 19.97
C PRO A 48 -10.15 3.64 20.81
N LYS A 49 -9.95 2.51 21.47
CA LYS A 49 -8.68 2.11 22.10
C LYS A 49 -8.02 1.07 21.24
N VAL A 50 -6.97 1.46 20.51
CA VAL A 50 -6.28 0.61 19.54
C VAL A 50 -4.94 0.10 20.08
N ASN A 51 -4.49 -1.02 19.56
CA ASN A 51 -3.13 -1.51 19.81
C ASN A 51 -2.13 -0.68 18.99
N VAL A 52 -1.12 -0.14 19.64
CA VAL A 52 -0.09 0.71 19.01
C VAL A 52 1.28 0.21 19.44
N GLY A 53 2.25 0.22 18.54
CA GLY A 53 3.61 -0.06 18.94
C GLY A 53 4.64 -0.16 17.83
N PRO A 54 5.91 -0.41 18.20
CA PRO A 54 7.00 -0.59 17.26
C PRO A 54 6.95 -1.99 16.64
N MET A 55 7.66 -2.14 15.52
CA MET A 55 7.94 -3.43 14.90
C MET A 55 9.44 -3.68 14.94
N VAL A 56 9.87 -4.59 15.80
CA VAL A 56 11.28 -4.84 16.10
C VAL A 56 11.67 -6.25 15.67
N PRO A 57 12.68 -6.41 14.82
CA PRO A 57 13.21 -7.72 14.48
C PRO A 57 14.22 -8.17 15.56
N PRO A 58 14.37 -9.49 15.82
CA PRO A 58 15.35 -10.02 16.75
C PRO A 58 16.75 -10.13 16.11
N ILE A 59 17.14 -9.13 15.33
CA ILE A 59 18.43 -9.05 14.64
C ILE A 59 18.95 -7.61 14.69
N HIS A 60 20.27 -7.46 14.68
CA HIS A 60 20.95 -6.16 14.64
C HIS A 60 21.51 -5.84 13.25
N GLY A 61 21.71 -4.56 12.97
CA GLY A 61 22.32 -4.05 11.75
C GLY A 61 21.35 -3.29 10.85
N ASP A 62 21.58 -3.29 9.54
CA ASP A 62 20.68 -2.61 8.58
C ASP A 62 19.42 -3.45 8.33
N THR A 63 18.38 -3.12 9.06
CA THR A 63 17.06 -3.76 8.96
C THR A 63 16.05 -2.94 8.19
N GLY A 64 16.44 -1.83 7.60
CA GLY A 64 15.54 -0.91 6.87
C GLY A 64 14.70 -1.61 5.81
N ILE A 65 15.28 -2.59 5.10
CA ILE A 65 14.60 -3.37 4.06
C ILE A 65 13.36 -4.13 4.57
N LEU A 66 13.28 -4.47 5.86
CA LEU A 66 12.21 -5.28 6.42
C LEU A 66 10.84 -4.59 6.38
N ASP A 67 10.82 -3.24 6.28
CA ASP A 67 9.58 -2.45 6.19
C ASP A 67 9.71 -1.23 5.27
N ALA A 68 10.38 -1.40 4.15
CA ALA A 68 10.55 -0.42 3.08
C ALA A 68 10.01 -0.99 1.74
N PRO A 69 8.69 -0.98 1.53
CA PRO A 69 8.04 -1.56 0.34
C PRO A 69 8.57 -1.03 -0.98
N GLU A 70 9.02 0.22 -1.03
CA GLU A 70 9.61 0.86 -2.20
C GLU A 70 10.89 0.16 -2.69
N ARG A 71 11.53 -0.62 -1.81
CA ARG A 71 12.78 -1.36 -2.07
C ARG A 71 12.55 -2.86 -2.34
N TRP A 72 11.28 -3.29 -2.45
CA TRP A 72 10.96 -4.72 -2.62
C TRP A 72 10.72 -5.14 -4.07
N THR A 73 10.78 -4.21 -5.00
CA THR A 73 10.71 -4.55 -6.43
C THR A 73 11.81 -5.55 -6.80
N GLY A 74 11.42 -6.63 -7.47
CA GLY A 74 12.33 -7.74 -7.82
C GLY A 74 12.57 -8.78 -6.73
N LYS A 75 12.06 -8.56 -5.51
CA LYS A 75 12.08 -9.57 -4.45
C LYS A 75 11.01 -10.63 -4.67
N SER A 76 11.30 -11.86 -4.28
CA SER A 76 10.31 -12.94 -4.30
C SER A 76 9.25 -12.75 -3.21
N LEU A 77 8.09 -13.38 -3.40
CA LEU A 77 7.03 -13.40 -2.39
C LEU A 77 7.55 -13.95 -1.04
N ASP A 78 8.36 -15.00 -1.09
CA ASP A 78 8.95 -15.64 0.10
C ASP A 78 9.89 -14.70 0.85
N GLU A 79 10.74 -13.94 0.16
CA GLU A 79 11.61 -12.93 0.80
C GLU A 79 10.77 -11.88 1.52
N ILE A 80 9.73 -11.35 0.87
CA ILE A 80 8.87 -10.30 1.44
C ILE A 80 8.08 -10.83 2.64
N VAL A 81 7.52 -12.04 2.54
CA VAL A 81 6.86 -12.69 3.67
C VAL A 81 7.82 -12.86 4.84
N ASN A 82 9.06 -13.30 4.58
CA ASN A 82 10.08 -13.43 5.61
C ASN A 82 10.44 -12.08 6.25
N TYR A 83 10.56 -10.98 5.48
CA TYR A 83 10.77 -9.64 6.03
C TYR A 83 9.67 -9.28 7.03
N ARG A 84 8.42 -9.52 6.67
CA ARG A 84 7.25 -9.20 7.51
C ARG A 84 7.17 -10.09 8.75
N LEU A 85 7.49 -11.38 8.64
CA LEU A 85 7.47 -12.32 9.77
C LEU A 85 8.58 -12.03 10.80
N ASN A 86 9.71 -11.46 10.36
CA ASN A 86 10.78 -11.05 11.26
C ASN A 86 10.42 -9.85 12.16
N LEU A 87 9.41 -9.07 11.82
CA LEU A 87 9.02 -7.89 12.57
C LEU A 87 8.06 -8.24 13.72
N VAL A 88 8.59 -8.36 14.92
CA VAL A 88 7.80 -8.57 16.14
C VAL A 88 7.08 -7.29 16.52
N ARG A 89 5.78 -7.37 16.70
CA ARG A 89 4.93 -6.23 17.07
C ARG A 89 4.79 -6.14 18.58
N GLY A 90 5.41 -5.13 19.16
CA GLY A 90 5.12 -4.73 20.53
C GLY A 90 3.78 -3.98 20.56
N ILE A 91 2.88 -4.28 21.51
CA ILE A 91 1.59 -3.59 21.60
C ILE A 91 1.37 -2.98 22.96
N GLN A 92 0.76 -1.77 22.94
CA GLN A 92 0.12 -1.13 24.08
C GLN A 92 -1.21 -0.53 23.61
N LYS A 93 -2.24 -0.56 24.47
CA LYS A 93 -3.56 0.01 24.16
C LYS A 93 -3.57 1.51 24.42
N VAL A 94 -3.86 2.29 23.39
CA VAL A 94 -3.89 3.76 23.45
C VAL A 94 -5.21 4.29 22.86
N PRO A 95 -5.84 5.31 23.48
CA PRO A 95 -6.99 5.98 22.88
C PRO A 95 -6.60 6.74 21.61
N VAL A 96 -7.36 6.60 20.53
CA VAL A 96 -7.05 7.24 19.24
C VAL A 96 -7.04 8.76 19.28
N ASN A 97 -7.81 9.36 20.19
CA ASN A 97 -7.92 10.82 20.32
C ASN A 97 -6.84 11.45 21.22
N ASP A 98 -5.97 10.64 21.82
CA ASP A 98 -4.91 11.08 22.72
C ASP A 98 -3.56 10.50 22.31
N PRO A 99 -2.97 10.98 21.19
CA PRO A 99 -1.64 10.56 20.74
C PRO A 99 -0.55 11.30 21.53
N THR A 100 -0.63 11.30 22.86
CA THR A 100 0.29 12.00 23.76
C THR A 100 0.94 11.06 24.75
N GLY A 101 1.93 11.56 25.49
CA GLY A 101 2.67 10.83 26.51
C GLY A 101 3.92 10.15 25.98
N ARG A 102 4.85 9.89 26.88
CA ARG A 102 6.21 9.42 26.59
C ARG A 102 6.28 8.19 25.67
N TYR A 103 5.33 7.28 25.82
CA TYR A 103 5.29 6.09 24.96
C TYR A 103 5.03 6.43 23.50
N ILE A 104 4.04 7.30 23.25
CA ILE A 104 3.71 7.73 21.89
C ILE A 104 4.82 8.63 21.32
N GLU A 105 5.39 9.53 22.13
CA GLU A 105 6.52 10.37 21.73
C GLU A 105 7.72 9.52 21.28
N ASN A 106 8.07 8.48 22.00
CA ASN A 106 9.13 7.54 21.62
C ASN A 106 8.81 6.83 20.26
N LEU A 107 7.55 6.48 20.01
CA LEU A 107 7.14 5.88 18.73
C LEU A 107 7.15 6.90 17.59
N GLN A 108 6.83 8.16 17.87
CA GLN A 108 6.92 9.26 16.91
C GLN A 108 8.38 9.55 16.57
N GLU A 109 9.28 9.53 17.55
CA GLU A 109 10.74 9.63 17.33
C GLU A 109 11.25 8.47 16.46
N LEU A 110 10.83 7.23 16.75
CA LEU A 110 11.16 6.07 15.91
C LEU A 110 10.64 6.25 14.47
N ALA A 111 9.40 6.72 14.29
CA ALA A 111 8.82 6.94 12.96
C ALA A 111 9.52 8.07 12.18
N MET A 112 10.13 9.06 12.88
CA MET A 112 10.92 10.13 12.29
C MET A 112 12.35 9.72 11.95
N SER A 113 12.85 8.59 12.46
CA SER A 113 14.25 8.20 12.32
C SER A 113 14.65 8.07 10.85
N GLU A 114 15.84 8.55 10.54
CA GLU A 114 16.42 8.44 9.20
C GLU A 114 16.92 7.03 8.90
N THR A 115 17.37 6.32 9.94
CA THR A 115 17.91 4.97 9.86
C THR A 115 17.25 4.04 10.88
N ALA A 116 17.50 2.76 10.74
CA ALA A 116 17.09 1.78 11.74
C ALA A 116 17.76 2.05 13.09
N THR A 117 17.04 1.83 14.18
CA THR A 117 17.38 2.25 15.54
C THR A 117 17.43 1.06 16.48
N ASP A 118 18.49 0.90 17.27
CA ASP A 118 18.58 -0.17 18.25
C ASP A 118 17.48 -0.03 19.29
N SER A 119 16.84 -1.15 19.58
CA SER A 119 15.62 -1.22 20.35
C SER A 119 15.64 -2.42 21.28
N ASP A 120 15.31 -2.19 22.56
CA ASP A 120 15.14 -3.22 23.56
C ASP A 120 13.69 -3.22 24.05
N ILE A 121 13.01 -4.35 23.91
CA ILE A 121 11.63 -4.52 24.38
C ILE A 121 11.56 -5.63 25.41
N GLN A 122 10.87 -5.35 26.52
CA GLN A 122 10.40 -6.36 27.47
C GLN A 122 8.89 -6.50 27.34
N PHE A 123 8.41 -7.73 27.31
CA PHE A 123 7.00 -8.08 27.28
C PHE A 123 6.53 -8.60 28.65
N TYR A 124 5.24 -8.50 28.92
CA TYR A 124 4.65 -9.15 30.11
C TYR A 124 4.69 -10.68 30.03
N LYS A 125 4.67 -11.22 28.82
CA LYS A 125 4.75 -12.66 28.52
C LYS A 125 5.50 -12.86 27.21
N ALA A 126 6.03 -14.05 26.99
CA ALA A 126 6.59 -14.41 25.69
C ALA A 126 5.64 -14.08 24.53
N THR A 127 6.20 -13.64 23.41
CA THR A 127 5.41 -13.24 22.24
C THR A 127 4.62 -14.41 21.67
N SER A 128 3.50 -14.13 21.06
CA SER A 128 2.58 -15.12 20.48
C SER A 128 2.45 -14.95 18.96
N PRO A 129 2.36 -16.03 18.19
CA PRO A 129 2.05 -15.98 16.77
C PRO A 129 0.59 -15.58 16.46
N VAL A 130 -0.22 -15.37 17.46
CA VAL A 130 -1.64 -15.00 17.31
C VAL A 130 -1.75 -13.62 16.66
N GLY A 131 -2.39 -13.53 15.51
CA GLY A 131 -2.55 -12.30 14.73
C GLY A 131 -2.15 -12.44 13.26
N LEU A 132 -1.52 -13.56 12.90
CA LEU A 132 -1.12 -13.89 11.52
C LEU A 132 -2.31 -14.21 10.61
N LEU A 133 -3.50 -14.39 11.17
CA LEU A 133 -4.62 -15.08 10.53
C LEU A 133 -5.76 -14.13 10.14
N ASP A 134 -5.53 -12.82 10.17
CA ASP A 134 -6.44 -11.87 9.57
C ASP A 134 -6.26 -11.93 8.04
N GLY A 135 -7.19 -12.60 7.36
CA GLY A 135 -7.17 -12.80 5.90
C GLY A 135 -7.25 -11.52 5.06
N TYR A 136 -7.26 -10.35 5.69
CA TYR A 136 -7.30 -9.02 5.05
C TYR A 136 -6.00 -8.25 5.21
N SER A 137 -5.09 -8.69 6.06
CA SER A 137 -3.85 -7.96 6.36
C SER A 137 -2.64 -8.68 5.77
N ALA A 138 -1.63 -7.91 5.41
CA ALA A 138 -0.30 -8.42 5.09
C ALA A 138 0.20 -9.33 6.23
N PRO A 139 1.02 -10.36 5.95
CA PRO A 139 1.55 -11.20 7.00
C PRO A 139 2.32 -10.35 8.02
N PHE A 140 2.20 -10.72 9.29
CA PHE A 140 2.85 -10.01 10.38
C PHE A 140 3.60 -11.00 11.25
N GLY A 141 4.71 -10.54 11.86
CA GLY A 141 5.44 -11.27 12.87
C GLY A 141 4.65 -11.44 14.19
N PRO A 142 5.28 -12.08 15.17
CA PRO A 142 4.69 -12.30 16.48
C PRO A 142 4.21 -11.01 17.15
N ILE A 143 3.34 -11.15 18.12
CA ILE A 143 2.79 -10.03 18.89
C ILE A 143 3.01 -10.24 20.38
N GLY A 144 3.36 -9.18 21.11
CA GLY A 144 3.51 -9.20 22.56
C GLY A 144 3.09 -7.90 23.21
N GLU A 145 2.48 -7.97 24.40
CA GLU A 145 2.13 -6.80 25.20
C GLU A 145 3.39 -6.23 25.87
N ILE A 146 3.69 -4.96 25.59
CA ILE A 146 4.89 -4.28 26.06
C ILE A 146 4.81 -3.98 27.54
N LYS A 147 5.82 -4.41 28.31
CA LYS A 147 6.09 -3.99 29.68
C LYS A 147 6.98 -2.74 29.71
N SER A 148 8.03 -2.73 28.89
CA SER A 148 8.91 -1.58 28.70
C SER A 148 9.56 -1.62 27.32
N VAL A 149 9.90 -0.45 26.79
CA VAL A 149 10.64 -0.30 25.52
C VAL A 149 11.66 0.83 25.66
N LYS A 150 12.81 0.61 25.08
CA LYS A 150 13.88 1.62 24.95
C LYS A 150 14.35 1.65 23.50
N PHE A 151 14.56 2.85 23.00
CA PHE A 151 15.19 3.09 21.70
C PHE A 151 16.49 3.87 21.91
N SER A 152 17.52 3.54 21.14
CA SER A 152 18.71 4.38 21.05
C SER A 152 18.36 5.68 20.30
N SER A 153 19.13 6.74 20.52
CA SER A 153 18.97 7.96 19.75
C SER A 153 19.36 7.72 18.28
N SER A 154 18.55 8.21 17.37
CA SER A 154 18.80 8.18 15.93
C SER A 154 18.54 9.58 15.34
N PRO A 155 19.29 9.98 14.29
CA PRO A 155 18.98 11.20 13.57
C PRO A 155 17.56 11.19 13.02
N SER A 156 16.86 12.32 13.17
CA SER A 156 15.52 12.49 12.60
C SER A 156 15.58 13.05 11.19
N GLN A 157 14.67 12.61 10.32
CA GLN A 157 14.45 13.23 9.01
C GLN A 157 13.98 14.68 9.19
N ARG A 158 14.81 15.66 8.83
CA ARG A 158 14.55 17.08 9.03
C ARG A 158 13.20 17.56 8.45
N GLN A 159 12.79 16.98 7.31
CA GLN A 159 11.53 17.34 6.67
C GLN A 159 10.33 16.86 7.51
N ILE A 160 10.42 15.66 8.08
CA ILE A 160 9.38 15.10 8.95
C ILE A 160 9.33 15.90 10.25
N GLU A 161 10.47 16.23 10.82
CA GLU A 161 10.56 17.04 12.03
C GLU A 161 9.90 18.41 11.87
N LYS A 162 10.14 19.11 10.74
CA LYS A 162 9.47 20.38 10.43
C LYS A 162 7.96 20.25 10.39
N VAL A 163 7.43 19.18 9.77
CA VAL A 163 5.99 18.91 9.73
C VAL A 163 5.46 18.55 11.11
N TYR A 164 6.23 17.80 11.90
CA TYR A 164 5.86 17.43 13.27
C TYR A 164 5.69 18.64 14.19
N TYR A 165 6.55 19.66 14.08
CA TYR A 165 6.43 20.87 14.91
C TYR A 165 5.44 21.91 14.37
N ASP A 166 5.02 21.79 13.12
CA ASP A 166 4.01 22.66 12.51
C ASP A 166 2.59 22.22 12.96
N ARG A 167 2.01 22.96 13.91
CA ARG A 167 0.70 22.66 14.48
C ARG A 167 -0.47 23.29 13.72
N ASP A 168 -0.17 24.18 12.77
CA ASP A 168 -1.18 24.91 11.98
C ASP A 168 -1.42 24.25 10.61
N LEU A 169 -0.55 23.32 10.20
CA LEU A 169 -0.62 22.63 8.93
C LEU A 169 -1.78 21.59 8.95
N LEU A 170 -2.56 21.53 7.87
CA LEU A 170 -3.54 20.44 7.70
C LEU A 170 -2.83 19.11 7.43
N ALA A 171 -3.48 18.00 7.76
CA ALA A 171 -2.88 16.68 7.56
C ALA A 171 -2.63 16.37 6.07
N SER A 172 -3.54 16.78 5.18
CA SER A 172 -3.36 16.69 3.73
C SER A 172 -2.13 17.45 3.25
N ASP A 173 -1.99 18.69 3.71
CA ASP A 173 -0.85 19.56 3.30
C ASP A 173 0.47 19.01 3.84
N ALA A 174 0.44 18.41 5.04
CA ALA A 174 1.60 17.74 5.63
C ALA A 174 2.05 16.53 4.79
N VAL A 175 1.10 15.68 4.36
CA VAL A 175 1.37 14.54 3.47
C VAL A 175 1.99 15.01 2.17
N LEU A 176 1.40 16.01 1.50
CA LEU A 176 1.91 16.55 0.23
C LEU A 176 3.27 17.21 0.39
N LYS A 177 3.50 17.96 1.48
CA LYS A 177 4.79 18.59 1.77
C LYS A 177 5.90 17.56 1.93
N LEU A 178 5.63 16.43 2.61
CA LEU A 178 6.59 15.33 2.77
C LEU A 178 6.82 14.59 1.46
N TYR A 179 5.76 14.29 0.72
CA TYR A 179 5.85 13.64 -0.59
C TYR A 179 6.70 14.47 -1.56
N ASN A 180 6.42 15.77 -1.68
CA ASN A 180 7.18 16.70 -2.53
C ASN A 180 8.63 16.93 -2.06
N SER A 181 8.95 16.60 -0.80
CA SER A 181 10.31 16.60 -0.26
C SER A 181 11.06 15.28 -0.49
N GLY A 182 10.46 14.31 -1.17
CA GLY A 182 11.08 13.02 -1.50
C GLY A 182 11.07 12.00 -0.36
N ILE A 183 10.25 12.19 0.68
CA ILE A 183 10.09 11.18 1.73
C ILE A 183 9.34 9.98 1.17
N GLU A 184 9.81 8.77 1.47
CA GLU A 184 9.18 7.52 1.04
C GLU A 184 7.73 7.44 1.54
N ILE A 185 6.80 7.04 0.67
CA ILE A 185 5.36 6.99 0.98
C ILE A 185 5.09 6.13 2.21
N SER A 186 5.78 5.00 2.35
CA SER A 186 5.64 4.14 3.53
C SER A 186 6.00 4.84 4.83
N GLN A 187 6.99 5.73 4.83
CA GLN A 187 7.35 6.51 6.01
C GLN A 187 6.32 7.61 6.29
N ILE A 188 5.80 8.29 5.25
CA ILE A 188 4.68 9.23 5.39
C ILE A 188 3.47 8.55 6.03
N GLN A 189 3.11 7.36 5.56
CA GLN A 189 2.01 6.55 6.08
C GLN A 189 2.18 6.22 7.58
N LYS A 190 3.41 5.88 8.01
CA LYS A 190 3.73 5.62 9.42
C LYS A 190 3.61 6.88 10.27
N CYS A 191 4.16 7.97 9.83
CA CYS A 191 4.06 9.28 10.51
C CYS A 191 2.60 9.74 10.63
N PHE A 192 1.81 9.55 9.57
CA PHE A 192 0.37 9.85 9.61
C PHE A 192 -0.36 8.93 10.59
N SER A 193 -0.07 7.64 10.55
CA SER A 193 -0.67 6.62 11.43
C SER A 193 -0.47 6.92 12.91
N ILE A 194 0.75 7.32 13.32
CA ILE A 194 1.09 7.62 14.72
C ILE A 194 0.69 9.03 15.17
N GLY A 195 -0.13 9.74 14.39
CA GLY A 195 -0.72 11.02 14.78
C GLY A 195 0.24 12.19 14.78
N MET A 196 1.23 12.21 13.89
CA MET A 196 2.23 13.30 13.82
C MET A 196 1.78 14.52 13.02
N MET A 197 0.69 14.41 12.25
CA MET A 197 0.24 15.41 11.28
C MET A 197 -1.10 16.02 11.62
N GLY A 198 -1.34 17.24 11.17
CA GLY A 198 -2.61 17.93 11.25
C GLY A 198 -2.81 18.74 12.53
N LYS A 199 -3.82 19.63 12.49
CA LYS A 199 -4.22 20.50 13.61
C LYS A 199 -4.84 19.70 14.76
N LYS A 200 -5.62 18.66 14.43
CA LYS A 200 -6.24 17.75 15.40
C LYS A 200 -5.59 16.38 15.27
N ARG A 201 -4.52 16.17 16.00
CA ARG A 201 -3.75 14.93 15.94
C ARG A 201 -4.52 13.77 16.54
N LYS A 202 -4.54 12.65 15.83
CA LYS A 202 -5.16 11.40 16.26
C LYS A 202 -4.36 10.23 15.74
N LEU A 203 -4.39 9.11 16.45
CA LEU A 203 -3.91 7.86 15.90
C LEU A 203 -4.85 7.42 14.77
N VAL A 204 -4.28 7.03 13.66
CA VAL A 204 -5.00 6.51 12.50
C VAL A 204 -4.56 5.07 12.27
N PRO A 205 -5.47 4.09 12.30
CA PRO A 205 -5.11 2.71 11.99
C PRO A 205 -4.25 2.61 10.72
N THR A 206 -3.16 1.87 10.77
CA THR A 206 -2.17 1.78 9.68
C THR A 206 -2.83 1.48 8.33
N ARG A 207 -3.82 0.57 8.32
CA ARG A 207 -4.59 0.26 7.11
C ARG A 207 -5.28 1.49 6.50
N TRP A 208 -5.84 2.36 7.36
CA TRP A 208 -6.52 3.57 6.90
C TRP A 208 -5.54 4.67 6.51
N SER A 209 -4.40 4.79 7.22
CA SER A 209 -3.37 5.76 6.86
C SER A 209 -2.75 5.47 5.49
N ILE A 210 -2.59 4.19 5.13
CA ILE A 210 -2.12 3.76 3.80
C ILE A 210 -3.07 4.29 2.71
N THR A 211 -4.36 3.98 2.83
CA THR A 211 -5.36 4.41 1.85
C THR A 211 -5.48 5.93 1.78
N ALA A 212 -5.55 6.61 2.94
CA ALA A 212 -5.67 8.07 2.98
C ALA A 212 -4.44 8.79 2.40
N THR A 213 -3.24 8.27 2.63
CA THR A 213 -2.02 8.85 2.07
C THR A 213 -1.99 8.70 0.54
N ASP A 214 -2.31 7.50 0.03
CA ASP A 214 -2.36 7.25 -1.40
C ASP A 214 -3.46 8.09 -2.09
N ASP A 215 -4.61 8.28 -1.45
CA ASP A 215 -5.70 9.14 -1.92
C ASP A 215 -5.29 10.61 -1.99
N ILE A 216 -4.77 11.17 -0.91
CA ILE A 216 -4.33 12.58 -0.85
C ILE A 216 -3.29 12.87 -1.94
N ILE A 217 -2.28 12.00 -2.09
CA ILE A 217 -1.23 12.20 -3.09
C ILE A 217 -1.79 12.04 -4.49
N SER A 218 -2.56 10.99 -4.75
CA SER A 218 -3.11 10.74 -6.09
C SER A 218 -4.04 11.85 -6.54
N GLN A 219 -4.90 12.37 -5.65
CA GLN A 219 -5.79 13.46 -6.00
C GLN A 219 -5.01 14.74 -6.38
N SER A 220 -3.99 15.10 -5.60
CA SER A 220 -3.15 16.25 -5.92
C SER A 220 -2.42 16.12 -7.27
N LEU A 221 -1.93 14.91 -7.57
CA LEU A 221 -1.29 14.64 -8.86
C LEU A 221 -2.28 14.74 -10.03
N ILE A 222 -3.48 14.20 -9.87
CA ILE A 222 -4.50 14.26 -10.92
C ILE A 222 -4.97 15.69 -11.14
N ASP A 223 -5.22 16.46 -10.07
CA ASP A 223 -5.61 17.86 -10.17
C ASP A 223 -4.59 18.67 -10.98
N GLU A 224 -3.28 18.41 -10.77
CA GLU A 224 -2.21 19.05 -11.55
C GLU A 224 -2.27 18.71 -13.04
N THR A 225 -2.70 17.47 -13.38
CA THR A 225 -2.75 17.03 -14.79
C THR A 225 -3.90 17.63 -15.59
N LEU A 226 -4.93 18.19 -14.95
CA LEU A 226 -6.14 18.66 -15.63
C LEU A 226 -5.90 19.79 -16.65
N ASP A 227 -4.82 20.55 -16.45
CA ASP A 227 -4.40 21.66 -17.32
C ASP A 227 -3.35 21.24 -18.36
N TYR A 228 -2.91 19.97 -18.37
CA TYR A 228 -1.92 19.47 -19.32
C TYR A 228 -2.56 19.08 -20.67
N PRO A 229 -1.77 19.08 -21.76
CA PRO A 229 -2.27 18.60 -23.05
C PRO A 229 -2.64 17.14 -23.02
N LEU A 230 -3.66 16.75 -23.77
CA LEU A 230 -4.02 15.35 -23.92
C LEU A 230 -2.88 14.55 -24.54
N ILE A 231 -2.72 13.31 -24.09
CA ILE A 231 -1.79 12.35 -24.67
C ILE A 231 -2.12 12.11 -26.14
N ASP A 232 -1.09 12.03 -26.97
CA ASP A 232 -1.22 11.61 -28.36
C ASP A 232 -1.26 10.09 -28.47
N GLY A 233 -2.33 9.57 -29.08
CA GLY A 233 -2.55 8.15 -29.31
C GLY A 233 -2.87 7.34 -28.05
N THR A 234 -2.84 6.04 -28.21
CA THR A 234 -3.10 5.07 -27.12
C THR A 234 -1.84 4.25 -26.84
N ARG A 235 -1.51 4.09 -25.57
CA ARG A 235 -0.30 3.39 -25.10
C ARG A 235 -0.68 2.31 -24.09
N VAL A 236 -0.03 1.15 -24.24
CA VAL A 236 -0.23 0.01 -23.33
C VAL A 236 1.11 -0.37 -22.71
N PHE A 237 1.10 -0.56 -21.40
CA PHE A 237 2.26 -0.95 -20.62
C PHE A 237 1.95 -2.24 -19.85
N HIS A 238 2.97 -3.09 -19.66
CA HIS A 238 2.81 -4.37 -18.97
C HIS A 238 3.89 -4.58 -17.93
N PHE A 239 3.52 -5.21 -16.83
CA PHE A 239 4.47 -5.72 -15.83
C PHE A 239 3.89 -6.91 -15.10
N GLY A 240 4.73 -7.88 -14.76
CA GLY A 240 4.34 -9.06 -13.99
C GLY A 240 5.30 -9.28 -12.82
N HIS A 241 4.75 -9.48 -11.61
CA HIS A 241 5.54 -9.78 -10.41
C HIS A 241 4.71 -10.54 -9.37
N MET A 242 5.28 -11.56 -8.78
CA MET A 242 4.66 -12.37 -7.71
C MET A 242 3.24 -12.88 -8.05
N GLY A 243 3.02 -13.38 -9.25
CA GLY A 243 1.69 -13.84 -9.67
C GLY A 243 0.67 -12.74 -9.92
N ASN A 244 1.07 -11.45 -9.95
CA ASN A 244 0.24 -10.36 -10.40
C ASN A 244 0.69 -9.88 -11.77
N LEU A 245 -0.24 -9.73 -12.69
CA LEU A 245 -0.02 -9.10 -13.99
C LEU A 245 -0.77 -7.78 -14.04
N PHE A 246 -0.07 -6.74 -14.44
CA PHE A 246 -0.62 -5.42 -14.67
C PHE A 246 -0.54 -5.06 -16.14
N SER A 247 -1.65 -4.54 -16.68
CA SER A 247 -1.70 -3.86 -17.96
C SER A 247 -2.30 -2.49 -17.76
N VAL A 248 -1.57 -1.45 -18.13
CA VAL A 248 -2.00 -0.06 -18.02
C VAL A 248 -2.24 0.48 -19.42
N ILE A 249 -3.45 0.92 -19.70
CA ILE A 249 -3.85 1.56 -20.97
C ILE A 249 -4.00 3.04 -20.70
N LEU A 250 -3.22 3.87 -21.38
CA LEU A 250 -3.41 5.32 -21.45
C LEU A 250 -3.99 5.68 -22.81
N PHE A 251 -5.05 6.51 -22.84
CA PHE A 251 -5.74 6.87 -24.06
C PHE A 251 -6.13 8.35 -24.08
N SER A 252 -6.28 8.92 -25.29
CA SER A 252 -6.55 10.34 -25.48
C SER A 252 -7.98 10.70 -25.03
N HIS A 253 -8.09 11.04 -23.75
CA HIS A 253 -9.32 11.48 -23.09
C HIS A 253 -8.95 12.36 -21.89
N ARG A 254 -9.84 13.28 -21.50
CA ARG A 254 -9.74 13.94 -20.20
C ARG A 254 -9.75 12.90 -19.10
N TRP A 255 -9.30 13.28 -17.89
CA TRP A 255 -9.24 12.33 -16.78
C TRP A 255 -10.51 11.48 -16.70
N LEU A 256 -10.35 10.21 -16.90
CA LEU A 256 -11.32 9.15 -16.79
C LEU A 256 -10.56 7.89 -16.41
N TYR A 257 -10.77 7.39 -15.20
CA TYR A 257 -9.94 6.36 -14.59
C TYR A 257 -10.78 5.17 -14.19
N GLU A 258 -10.28 3.97 -14.46
CA GLU A 258 -10.83 2.72 -13.95
C GLU A 258 -9.71 1.75 -13.61
N MET A 259 -9.88 1.06 -12.50
CA MET A 259 -9.07 -0.11 -12.16
C MET A 259 -9.98 -1.33 -12.04
N ILE A 260 -9.59 -2.42 -12.71
CA ILE A 260 -10.29 -3.71 -12.66
C ILE A 260 -9.31 -4.76 -12.16
N GLU A 261 -9.69 -5.45 -11.10
CA GLU A 261 -8.99 -6.62 -10.58
C GLU A 261 -9.77 -7.88 -10.93
N ALA A 262 -9.06 -8.93 -11.34
CA ALA A 262 -9.66 -10.23 -11.60
C ALA A 262 -8.84 -11.35 -10.94
N TRP A 263 -9.53 -12.36 -10.42
CA TRP A 263 -8.91 -13.49 -9.71
C TRP A 263 -9.74 -14.76 -9.86
N TYR A 264 -9.07 -15.89 -9.74
CA TYR A 264 -9.77 -17.18 -9.63
C TYR A 264 -9.89 -17.58 -8.15
N SER A 265 -11.11 -17.94 -7.74
CA SER A 265 -11.38 -18.54 -6.44
C SER A 265 -12.19 -19.81 -6.63
N LYS A 266 -11.63 -20.97 -6.23
CA LYS A 266 -12.24 -22.29 -6.42
C LYS A 266 -12.72 -22.57 -7.86
N GLY A 267 -11.96 -22.12 -8.84
CA GLY A 267 -12.30 -22.27 -10.26
C GLY A 267 -13.35 -21.27 -10.78
N VAL A 268 -13.83 -20.36 -9.94
CA VAL A 268 -14.75 -19.28 -10.33
C VAL A 268 -13.96 -17.99 -10.53
N LEU A 269 -14.15 -17.37 -11.68
CA LEU A 269 -13.56 -16.07 -12.00
C LEU A 269 -14.35 -14.97 -11.28
N GLY A 270 -13.68 -14.18 -10.45
CA GLY A 270 -14.22 -13.01 -9.76
C GLY A 270 -13.62 -11.74 -10.30
N PHE A 271 -14.37 -10.63 -10.22
CA PHE A 271 -13.96 -9.29 -10.60
C PHE A 271 -14.31 -8.29 -9.49
N GLY A 272 -13.49 -7.24 -9.36
CA GLY A 272 -13.80 -6.03 -8.63
C GLY A 272 -13.31 -4.84 -9.45
N SER A 273 -14.07 -3.74 -9.46
CA SER A 273 -13.69 -2.55 -10.21
C SER A 273 -14.26 -1.29 -9.60
N ASP A 274 -13.52 -0.19 -9.75
CA ASP A 274 -13.99 1.15 -9.43
C ASP A 274 -13.49 2.12 -10.50
N HIS A 275 -14.28 3.18 -10.74
CA HIS A 275 -13.97 4.20 -11.75
C HIS A 275 -14.33 5.60 -11.26
N GLU A 276 -13.71 6.60 -11.87
CA GLU A 276 -14.01 8.02 -11.65
C GLU A 276 -13.79 8.84 -12.91
N ASP A 277 -14.37 10.02 -12.95
CA ASP A 277 -14.02 11.10 -13.88
C ASP A 277 -13.30 12.25 -13.13
N ALA A 278 -13.13 13.41 -13.77
CA ALA A 278 -12.47 14.57 -13.19
C ALA A 278 -13.15 15.14 -11.92
N ARG A 279 -14.34 14.67 -11.55
CA ARG A 279 -15.00 15.03 -10.30
C ARG A 279 -14.58 14.15 -9.12
N GLY A 280 -13.80 13.09 -9.39
CA GLY A 280 -13.41 12.08 -8.41
C GLY A 280 -14.49 11.02 -8.19
N ILE A 281 -14.23 10.11 -7.26
CA ILE A 281 -15.16 9.06 -6.86
C ILE A 281 -16.10 9.59 -5.76
N ASP A 282 -17.40 9.28 -5.84
CA ASP A 282 -18.45 9.77 -4.95
C ASP A 282 -18.86 8.75 -3.87
N HIS A 283 -18.23 7.58 -3.86
CA HIS A 283 -18.48 6.49 -2.92
C HIS A 283 -17.16 5.80 -2.50
N PRO A 284 -17.13 5.08 -1.38
CA PRO A 284 -15.95 4.29 -1.01
C PRO A 284 -15.69 3.19 -2.04
N PRO A 285 -14.46 3.08 -2.61
CA PRO A 285 -14.14 2.07 -3.60
C PRO A 285 -14.32 0.64 -3.09
N GLU A 286 -14.89 -0.26 -3.91
CA GLU A 286 -15.01 -1.69 -3.61
C GLU A 286 -13.65 -2.37 -3.50
N ILE A 287 -12.72 -2.01 -4.41
CA ILE A 287 -11.34 -2.49 -4.40
C ILE A 287 -10.43 -1.67 -3.47
N ALA A 288 -11.03 -0.75 -2.70
CA ALA A 288 -10.42 -0.01 -1.59
C ALA A 288 -9.02 0.57 -1.90
N GLY A 289 -8.00 0.16 -1.12
CA GLY A 289 -6.64 0.70 -1.25
C GLY A 289 -5.98 0.43 -2.60
N ALA A 290 -6.39 -0.61 -3.32
CA ALA A 290 -5.86 -0.92 -4.66
C ALA A 290 -6.13 0.21 -5.66
N TYR A 291 -7.35 0.75 -5.62
CA TYR A 291 -7.78 1.86 -6.45
C TYR A 291 -6.88 3.09 -6.34
N PHE A 292 -6.65 3.57 -5.11
CA PHE A 292 -5.83 4.75 -4.86
C PHE A 292 -4.34 4.50 -5.12
N ALA A 293 -3.84 3.31 -4.81
CA ALA A 293 -2.45 2.93 -5.06
C ALA A 293 -2.10 2.94 -6.56
N ALA A 294 -2.99 2.41 -7.40
CA ALA A 294 -2.83 2.42 -8.85
C ALA A 294 -3.00 3.83 -9.44
N LYS A 295 -4.02 4.60 -8.98
CA LYS A 295 -4.25 6.00 -9.34
C LYS A 295 -3.01 6.86 -9.08
N LEU A 296 -2.38 6.70 -7.92
CA LEU A 296 -1.16 7.41 -7.55
C LEU A 296 -0.04 7.16 -8.56
N ALA A 297 0.24 5.90 -8.87
CA ALA A 297 1.30 5.54 -9.80
C ALA A 297 1.06 6.09 -11.22
N VAL A 298 -0.19 6.09 -11.68
CA VAL A 298 -0.58 6.71 -12.96
C VAL A 298 -0.39 8.23 -12.90
N GLY A 299 -0.86 8.89 -11.82
CA GLY A 299 -0.70 10.33 -11.63
C GLY A 299 0.76 10.77 -11.68
N GLU A 300 1.66 10.04 -11.03
CA GLU A 300 3.12 10.30 -11.09
C GLU A 300 3.66 10.26 -12.53
N TYR A 301 3.19 9.30 -13.32
CA TYR A 301 3.61 9.21 -14.73
C TYR A 301 3.09 10.40 -15.52
N LEU A 302 1.82 10.75 -15.38
CA LEU A 302 1.18 11.84 -16.11
C LEU A 302 1.84 13.19 -15.79
N VAL A 303 2.07 13.49 -14.51
CA VAL A 303 2.75 14.71 -14.07
C VAL A 303 4.18 14.77 -14.61
N ARG A 304 4.95 13.68 -14.50
CA ARG A 304 6.33 13.61 -15.02
C ARG A 304 6.42 13.90 -16.50
N HIS A 305 5.41 13.48 -17.28
CA HIS A 305 5.39 13.66 -18.73
C HIS A 305 4.61 14.89 -19.18
N GLN A 306 4.02 15.64 -18.21
CA GLN A 306 3.20 16.83 -18.46
C GLN A 306 2.08 16.56 -19.48
N ILE A 307 1.33 15.47 -19.29
CA ILE A 307 0.23 15.04 -20.13
C ILE A 307 -1.02 14.72 -19.31
N GLN A 308 -2.18 14.93 -19.92
CA GLN A 308 -3.47 14.45 -19.43
C GLN A 308 -3.91 13.21 -20.24
N SER A 309 -4.51 12.24 -19.59
CA SER A 309 -4.95 11.00 -20.24
C SER A 309 -6.12 10.36 -19.50
N GLY A 310 -6.97 9.62 -20.19
CA GLY A 310 -7.74 8.57 -19.58
C GLY A 310 -6.85 7.37 -19.25
N ALA A 311 -7.18 6.60 -18.22
CA ALA A 311 -6.40 5.45 -17.79
C ALA A 311 -7.29 4.27 -17.40
N LEU A 312 -7.00 3.09 -17.96
CA LEU A 312 -7.62 1.82 -17.58
C LEU A 312 -6.52 0.87 -17.12
N ILE A 313 -6.62 0.39 -15.89
CA ILE A 313 -5.69 -0.58 -15.31
C ILE A 313 -6.40 -1.94 -15.18
N LEU A 314 -5.78 -2.97 -15.76
CA LEU A 314 -6.19 -4.35 -15.60
C LEU A 314 -5.17 -5.06 -14.72
N ARG A 315 -5.63 -5.68 -13.63
CA ARG A 315 -4.82 -6.52 -12.76
C ARG A 315 -5.36 -7.94 -12.74
N GLU A 316 -4.60 -8.88 -13.26
CA GLU A 316 -4.87 -10.31 -13.10
C GLU A 316 -4.07 -10.86 -11.92
N ILE A 317 -4.77 -11.48 -10.98
CA ILE A 317 -4.19 -12.09 -9.79
C ILE A 317 -4.21 -13.61 -9.95
N ARG A 318 -3.03 -14.19 -10.07
CA ARG A 318 -2.83 -15.63 -10.29
C ARG A 318 -2.66 -16.38 -8.98
N PRO A 319 -2.85 -17.72 -8.98
CA PRO A 319 -2.70 -18.54 -7.78
C PRO A 319 -1.33 -18.47 -7.12
N GLU A 320 -0.28 -18.12 -7.86
CA GLU A 320 1.08 -17.94 -7.35
C GLU A 320 1.17 -16.80 -6.33
N TYR A 321 0.23 -15.83 -6.36
CA TYR A 321 0.07 -14.82 -5.32
C TYR A 321 -0.72 -15.39 -4.14
N ALA A 322 -0.20 -16.45 -3.53
CA ALA A 322 -0.89 -17.19 -2.48
C ALA A 322 -1.07 -16.40 -1.18
N ILE A 323 -0.17 -15.45 -0.90
CA ILE A 323 -0.17 -14.63 0.31
C ILE A 323 -0.22 -13.16 -0.08
N PRO A 324 -1.32 -12.44 0.22
CA PRO A 324 -1.38 -11.00 0.01
C PRO A 324 -0.36 -10.27 0.89
N VAL A 325 0.43 -9.38 0.30
CA VAL A 325 1.50 -8.65 1.00
C VAL A 325 1.21 -7.14 1.16
N GLY A 326 0.01 -6.71 0.82
CA GLY A 326 -0.45 -5.32 0.98
C GLY A 326 -0.56 -4.56 -0.34
N VAL A 327 -1.19 -3.39 -0.29
CA VAL A 327 -1.50 -2.57 -1.49
C VAL A 327 -0.26 -1.90 -2.10
N TRP A 328 0.86 -1.82 -1.39
CA TRP A 328 2.12 -1.33 -1.94
C TRP A 328 2.50 -2.07 -3.23
N GLN A 329 2.19 -3.38 -3.31
CA GLN A 329 2.48 -4.22 -4.47
C GLN A 329 1.77 -3.71 -5.74
N ILE A 330 0.60 -3.12 -5.58
CA ILE A 330 -0.17 -2.55 -6.69
C ILE A 330 0.49 -1.24 -7.14
N ARG A 331 0.81 -0.35 -6.19
CA ARG A 331 1.48 0.92 -6.49
C ARG A 331 2.80 0.68 -7.23
N GLU A 332 3.66 -0.18 -6.67
CA GLU A 332 4.95 -0.50 -7.29
C GLU A 332 4.77 -1.28 -8.61
N GLY A 333 3.81 -2.18 -8.70
CA GLY A 333 3.51 -2.93 -9.92
C GLY A 333 3.09 -2.02 -11.08
N VAL A 334 2.24 -1.04 -10.82
CA VAL A 334 1.83 -0.04 -11.82
C VAL A 334 3.00 0.90 -12.14
N ARG A 335 3.79 1.35 -11.16
CA ARG A 335 5.01 2.14 -11.38
C ARG A 335 6.00 1.41 -12.31
N GLU A 336 6.23 0.13 -12.06
CA GLU A 336 7.12 -0.70 -12.87
C GLU A 336 6.55 -0.94 -14.27
N ALA A 337 5.23 -1.14 -14.42
CA ALA A 337 4.60 -1.19 -15.74
C ALA A 337 4.85 0.10 -16.54
N MET A 338 4.66 1.25 -15.93
CA MET A 338 4.84 2.56 -16.57
C MET A 338 6.31 2.89 -16.91
N LYS A 339 7.27 2.16 -16.37
CA LYS A 339 8.71 2.24 -16.76
C LYS A 339 9.04 1.40 -17.99
N GLN A 340 8.17 0.44 -18.35
CA GLN A 340 8.41 -0.41 -19.53
C GLN A 340 8.19 0.36 -20.83
N LYS A 341 8.69 -0.19 -21.93
CA LYS A 341 8.44 0.35 -23.25
C LYS A 341 6.95 0.23 -23.59
N ALA A 342 6.32 1.34 -23.91
CA ALA A 342 4.93 1.36 -24.34
C ALA A 342 4.74 0.62 -25.67
N VAL A 343 3.65 -0.13 -25.77
CA VAL A 343 3.11 -0.64 -27.03
C VAL A 343 2.05 0.36 -27.50
N PHE A 344 2.22 0.91 -28.69
CA PHE A 344 1.24 1.82 -29.27
C PHE A 344 0.12 1.04 -29.95
N ALA A 345 -1.10 1.52 -29.81
CA ALA A 345 -2.28 0.94 -30.43
C ALA A 345 -3.05 2.02 -31.21
N ASP A 346 -3.61 1.64 -32.38
CA ASP A 346 -4.30 2.54 -33.29
C ASP A 346 -5.70 2.92 -32.78
N SER A 347 -6.25 2.10 -31.90
CA SER A 347 -7.55 2.35 -31.28
C SER A 347 -7.58 1.82 -29.83
N PHE A 348 -8.61 2.24 -29.08
CA PHE A 348 -8.80 1.74 -27.71
C PHE A 348 -9.15 0.25 -27.69
N GLU A 349 -9.91 -0.25 -28.67
CA GLU A 349 -10.23 -1.67 -28.83
C GLU A 349 -8.95 -2.50 -29.07
N ASN A 350 -8.07 -2.06 -29.96
CA ASN A 350 -6.77 -2.70 -30.22
C ASN A 350 -5.89 -2.66 -28.94
N ALA A 351 -5.95 -1.59 -28.17
CA ALA A 351 -5.24 -1.49 -26.92
C ALA A 351 -5.70 -2.52 -25.89
N LEU A 352 -6.99 -2.84 -25.83
CA LEU A 352 -7.51 -3.89 -24.96
C LEU A 352 -7.02 -5.28 -25.34
N ASP A 353 -6.95 -5.58 -26.64
CA ASP A 353 -6.39 -6.85 -27.11
C ASP A 353 -4.89 -6.95 -26.77
N VAL A 354 -4.15 -5.86 -26.94
CA VAL A 354 -2.76 -5.77 -26.52
C VAL A 354 -2.63 -5.97 -25.01
N ALA A 355 -3.48 -5.31 -24.22
CA ALA A 355 -3.48 -5.38 -22.76
C ALA A 355 -3.80 -6.77 -22.24
N ALA A 356 -4.75 -7.48 -22.84
CA ALA A 356 -5.14 -8.83 -22.45
C ALA A 356 -4.16 -9.91 -22.92
N LYS A 357 -3.29 -9.63 -23.89
CA LYS A 357 -2.40 -10.63 -24.50
C LYS A 357 -1.51 -11.42 -23.50
N PRO A 358 -0.91 -10.80 -22.47
CA PRO A 358 -0.12 -11.54 -21.46
C PRO A 358 -0.99 -12.21 -20.40
N MET A 359 -2.30 -11.96 -20.38
CA MET A 359 -3.25 -12.41 -19.37
C MET A 359 -3.93 -13.72 -19.77
N SER A 360 -4.40 -14.47 -18.78
CA SER A 360 -5.21 -15.68 -19.02
C SER A 360 -6.70 -15.34 -19.24
N ILE A 361 -7.12 -14.15 -18.82
CA ILE A 361 -8.49 -13.66 -18.92
C ILE A 361 -8.68 -13.01 -20.30
N SER A 362 -9.76 -13.40 -20.98
CA SER A 362 -10.03 -12.92 -22.33
C SER A 362 -10.42 -11.43 -22.37
N THR A 363 -10.12 -10.76 -23.50
CA THR A 363 -10.57 -9.38 -23.77
C THR A 363 -12.08 -9.22 -23.54
N LYS A 364 -12.89 -10.22 -23.93
CA LYS A 364 -14.36 -10.18 -23.76
C LYS A 364 -14.78 -10.12 -22.29
N GLU A 365 -14.08 -10.86 -21.41
CA GLU A 365 -14.35 -10.87 -19.96
C GLU A 365 -13.97 -9.52 -19.34
N TRP A 366 -12.83 -8.95 -19.69
CA TRP A 366 -12.45 -7.61 -19.27
C TRP A 366 -13.45 -6.55 -19.74
N LEU A 367 -13.86 -6.60 -21.01
CA LEU A 367 -14.86 -5.68 -21.59
C LEU A 367 -16.20 -5.73 -20.85
N SER A 368 -16.67 -6.91 -20.47
CA SER A 368 -17.97 -7.07 -19.81
C SER A 368 -18.00 -6.46 -18.40
N ASN A 369 -16.83 -6.33 -17.77
CA ASN A 369 -16.67 -5.80 -16.42
C ASN A 369 -16.18 -4.34 -16.36
N SER A 370 -15.89 -3.71 -17.52
CA SER A 370 -15.49 -2.29 -17.56
C SER A 370 -16.67 -1.35 -17.61
N SER A 371 -16.67 -0.37 -16.74
CA SER A 371 -17.61 0.75 -16.70
C SER A 371 -17.23 1.84 -17.71
N ILE A 372 -15.94 2.16 -17.83
CA ILE A 372 -15.43 3.14 -18.81
C ILE A 372 -15.83 2.76 -20.23
N LEU A 373 -15.72 1.48 -20.59
CA LEU A 373 -16.11 1.02 -21.91
C LEU A 373 -17.59 1.17 -22.20
N LYS A 374 -18.43 0.95 -21.20
CA LYS A 374 -19.87 1.20 -21.31
C LYS A 374 -20.14 2.68 -21.51
N LEU A 375 -19.46 3.56 -20.76
CA LEU A 375 -19.57 5.03 -20.88
C LEU A 375 -19.10 5.52 -22.26
N MET A 376 -17.96 5.03 -22.77
CA MET A 376 -17.41 5.44 -24.08
C MET A 376 -18.27 4.96 -25.25
N ARG A 377 -18.99 3.85 -25.12
CA ARG A 377 -19.90 3.33 -26.14
C ARG A 377 -21.29 3.94 -26.07
N GLN A 378 -21.62 4.66 -25.01
CA GLN A 378 -22.90 5.34 -24.88
C GLN A 378 -22.96 6.47 -25.89
N LYS A 379 -23.90 6.37 -26.87
CA LYS A 379 -24.17 7.44 -27.85
C LYS A 379 -24.60 8.69 -27.10
N ARG A 380 -24.01 9.83 -27.42
CA ARG A 380 -24.44 11.11 -26.89
C ARG A 380 -25.79 11.49 -27.55
N ILE A 381 -26.63 12.23 -26.84
CA ILE A 381 -27.89 12.75 -27.39
C ILE A 381 -27.62 13.54 -28.67
N SER A 382 -26.47 14.25 -28.75
CA SER A 382 -26.01 14.96 -29.96
C SER A 382 -25.71 14.05 -31.16
N ASP A 383 -25.56 12.73 -30.98
CA ASP A 383 -25.29 11.79 -32.07
C ASP A 383 -26.59 11.34 -32.77
N PHE A 384 -27.73 11.81 -32.28
CA PHE A 384 -29.05 11.52 -32.80
C PHE A 384 -29.71 12.73 -33.48
N PHE A 385 -29.05 13.88 -33.44
CA PHE A 385 -29.44 15.14 -34.05
C PHE A 385 -28.28 15.69 -34.89
#